data_bdacc032b94f2a9859a47b06f3608f7f
#
_entry.id   bdacc032b94f2a9859a47b06f3608f7f
#
_cell.length_a   1.000
_cell.length_b   1.000
_cell.length_c   1.000
_cell.angle_alpha   90.00
_cell.angle_beta   90.00
_cell.angle_gamma   90.00
#
_symmetry.space_group_name_H-M   'P 1'
#
loop_
_entity.id
_entity.type
_entity.pdbx_description
1 polymer ?
#
loop_
_entity_poly.entity_id
_entity_poly.type
_entity_poly.pdbx_seq_one_letter_code
_entity_poly.pdbx_strand_id
1 'polypeptide(L)'
;ETEGGTDIGMTTYINYSNTYKTIQDITNARFGIYSSDADKPVYLNDYVDNQYSNDVRLGAMHNWAFVFDGKNKLEFRNLFNMLGKNRLTERSGERNVSGLTYREETEMLYQSRLSYLGQLTGNHFLDEKKLHSLAWNMGYSYAYRTEPDRRIVVNQAGMSDGVDVSQLKVGNES
;
A
#
# COMPACT_ATOMS: atom_id res chain seq x y z
N GLU A 1 -35.27 -15.31 36.92
CA GLU A 1 -34.14 -14.78 37.72
C GLU A 1 -32.94 -15.67 37.46
N THR A 2 -32.09 -15.31 36.52
CA THR A 2 -30.82 -16.00 36.26
C THR A 2 -29.79 -15.42 37.26
N GLU A 3 -29.57 -16.13 38.35
CA GLU A 3 -28.45 -15.86 39.24
C GLU A 3 -27.13 -15.94 38.45
N GLY A 4 -26.40 -14.80 38.39
CA GLY A 4 -24.96 -14.79 38.19
C GLY A 4 -24.39 -15.45 36.93
N GLY A 5 -25.07 -15.35 35.79
CA GLY A 5 -24.57 -15.89 34.53
C GLY A 5 -23.59 -14.95 33.82
N THR A 6 -22.60 -15.50 33.13
CA THR A 6 -21.73 -14.77 32.21
C THR A 6 -22.19 -15.01 30.78
N ASP A 7 -22.58 -13.93 30.10
CA ASP A 7 -22.89 -14.00 28.68
C ASP A 7 -21.62 -13.71 27.86
N ILE A 8 -21.35 -14.56 26.89
CA ILE A 8 -20.17 -14.45 26.03
C ILE A 8 -20.62 -14.27 24.59
N GLY A 9 -20.24 -13.15 23.99
CA GLY A 9 -20.41 -12.87 22.57
C GLY A 9 -19.08 -12.91 21.83
N MET A 10 -19.08 -13.44 20.62
CA MET A 10 -17.90 -13.50 19.76
C MET A 10 -18.27 -13.12 18.33
N THR A 11 -17.41 -12.34 17.68
CA THR A 11 -17.54 -12.06 16.26
C THR A 11 -16.19 -12.24 15.58
N THR A 12 -16.17 -13.06 14.52
CA THR A 12 -14.96 -13.29 13.72
C THR A 12 -15.25 -12.94 12.28
N TYR A 13 -14.36 -12.21 11.66
CA TYR A 13 -14.40 -11.89 10.24
C TYR A 13 -12.99 -12.05 9.65
N ILE A 14 -12.92 -12.72 8.50
CA ILE A 14 -11.69 -12.89 7.73
C ILE A 14 -11.99 -12.48 6.30
N ASN A 15 -11.13 -11.65 5.74
CA ASN A 15 -11.18 -11.22 4.36
C ASN A 15 -9.83 -11.48 3.70
N TYR A 16 -9.87 -12.12 2.54
CA TYR A 16 -8.72 -12.30 1.67
C TYR A 16 -9.07 -11.80 0.27
N SER A 17 -8.19 -11.02 -0.32
CA SER A 17 -8.31 -10.62 -1.72
C SER A 17 -6.95 -10.67 -2.40
N ASN A 18 -6.95 -11.12 -3.65
CA ASN A 18 -5.81 -11.09 -4.55
C ASN A 18 -6.24 -10.43 -5.84
N THR A 19 -5.62 -9.30 -6.17
CA THR A 19 -6.03 -8.46 -7.29
C THR A 19 -4.85 -8.26 -8.22
N TYR A 20 -5.02 -8.62 -9.49
CA TYR A 20 -4.09 -8.31 -10.56
C TYR A 20 -4.61 -7.10 -11.33
N LYS A 21 -3.73 -6.15 -11.61
CA LYS A 21 -4.05 -4.96 -12.36
C LYS A 21 -2.95 -4.70 -13.38
N THR A 22 -3.36 -4.50 -14.64
CA THR A 22 -2.50 -4.08 -15.75
C THR A 22 -2.98 -2.74 -16.26
N ILE A 23 -2.07 -1.78 -16.40
CA ILE A 23 -2.32 -0.49 -17.02
C ILE A 23 -1.24 -0.34 -18.07
N GLN A 24 -1.64 -0.17 -19.32
CA GLN A 24 -0.73 -0.03 -20.45
C GLN A 24 -0.83 1.37 -21.04
N ASP A 25 0.19 1.75 -21.78
CA ASP A 25 0.26 3.00 -22.54
C ASP A 25 0.05 4.26 -21.70
N ILE A 26 0.60 4.27 -20.47
CA ILE A 26 0.56 5.46 -19.62
C ILE A 26 1.57 6.46 -20.17
N THR A 27 1.09 7.58 -20.67
CA THR A 27 1.96 8.68 -21.09
C THR A 27 2.60 9.34 -19.88
N ASN A 28 3.92 9.40 -19.84
CA ASN A 28 4.72 10.03 -18.82
C ASN A 28 5.66 11.04 -19.47
N ALA A 29 5.13 12.22 -19.78
CA ALA A 29 5.83 13.27 -20.50
C ALA A 29 6.16 14.45 -19.57
N ARG A 30 7.39 14.98 -19.72
CA ARG A 30 7.81 16.20 -19.07
C ARG A 30 8.28 17.20 -20.12
N PHE A 31 7.65 18.35 -20.11
CA PHE A 31 8.01 19.45 -21.00
C PHE A 31 9.11 20.31 -20.41
N GLY A 32 9.99 20.78 -21.25
CA GLY A 32 11.02 21.76 -20.96
C GLY A 32 10.66 23.16 -21.46
N ILE A 33 11.64 23.85 -22.02
CA ILE A 33 11.47 25.21 -22.53
C ILE A 33 10.72 25.16 -23.86
N TYR A 34 9.87 26.14 -24.09
CA TYR A 34 9.22 26.34 -25.39
C TYR A 34 10.25 26.71 -26.45
N SER A 35 10.23 26.00 -27.58
CA SER A 35 11.07 26.33 -28.73
C SER A 35 10.31 27.24 -29.69
N SER A 36 10.77 28.48 -29.81
CA SER A 36 10.19 29.45 -30.77
C SER A 36 10.36 29.01 -32.23
N ASP A 37 11.44 28.29 -32.53
CA ASP A 37 11.73 27.85 -33.90
C ASP A 37 10.85 26.69 -34.34
N ALA A 38 10.43 25.84 -33.40
CA ALA A 38 9.57 24.72 -33.66
C ALA A 38 8.09 24.98 -33.33
N ASP A 39 7.78 26.16 -32.77
CA ASP A 39 6.43 26.57 -32.27
C ASP A 39 5.78 25.51 -31.38
N LYS A 40 6.58 24.84 -30.54
CA LYS A 40 6.12 23.81 -29.62
C LYS A 40 7.03 23.67 -28.41
N PRO A 41 6.54 23.15 -27.29
CA PRO A 41 7.39 22.82 -26.17
C PRO A 41 8.31 21.65 -26.52
N VAL A 42 9.56 21.73 -26.04
CA VAL A 42 10.52 20.62 -26.16
C VAL A 42 10.28 19.64 -25.03
N TYR A 43 10.17 18.36 -25.34
CA TYR A 43 10.11 17.32 -24.33
C TYR A 43 11.48 17.15 -23.67
N LEU A 44 11.50 17.15 -22.34
CA LEU A 44 12.64 16.68 -21.55
C LEU A 44 12.61 15.16 -21.43
N ASN A 45 11.43 14.61 -21.27
CA ASN A 45 11.17 13.17 -21.31
C ASN A 45 9.86 12.96 -22.03
N ASP A 46 9.80 11.92 -22.85
CA ASP A 46 8.58 11.41 -23.45
C ASP A 46 8.61 9.89 -23.36
N TYR A 47 7.96 9.38 -22.29
CA TYR A 47 7.94 7.97 -21.97
C TYR A 47 6.54 7.39 -22.06
N VAL A 48 6.51 6.11 -22.37
CA VAL A 48 5.33 5.25 -22.21
C VAL A 48 5.63 4.23 -21.13
N ASP A 49 4.74 4.16 -20.13
CA ASP A 49 4.86 3.24 -19.02
C ASP A 49 3.80 2.13 -19.13
N ASN A 50 4.22 0.88 -18.93
CA ASN A 50 3.36 -0.27 -18.74
C ASN A 50 3.51 -0.74 -17.31
N GLN A 51 2.42 -0.80 -16.55
CA GLN A 51 2.43 -1.15 -15.15
C GLN A 51 1.62 -2.41 -14.88
N TYR A 52 2.26 -3.37 -14.23
CA TYR A 52 1.66 -4.63 -13.79
C TYR A 52 1.74 -4.69 -12.28
N SER A 53 0.63 -4.91 -11.61
CA SER A 53 0.62 -5.03 -10.15
C SER A 53 -0.19 -6.22 -9.67
N ASN A 54 0.28 -6.80 -8.58
CA ASN A 54 -0.42 -7.82 -7.81
C ASN A 54 -0.52 -7.35 -6.37
N ASP A 55 -1.75 -7.15 -5.90
CA ASP A 55 -2.07 -6.69 -4.55
C ASP A 55 -2.75 -7.84 -3.79
N VAL A 56 -2.08 -8.36 -2.76
CA VAL A 56 -2.64 -9.37 -1.86
C VAL A 56 -3.00 -8.70 -0.54
N ARG A 57 -4.25 -8.85 -0.10
CA ARG A 57 -4.75 -8.30 1.15
C ARG A 57 -5.32 -9.41 2.03
N LEU A 58 -4.94 -9.37 3.29
CA LEU A 58 -5.49 -10.21 4.33
C LEU A 58 -5.97 -9.31 5.46
N GLY A 59 -7.25 -9.38 5.78
CA GLY A 59 -7.86 -8.71 6.93
C GLY A 59 -8.46 -9.74 7.86
N ALA A 60 -8.25 -9.60 9.16
CA ALA A 60 -8.89 -10.42 10.16
C ALA A 60 -9.38 -9.54 11.31
N MET A 61 -10.58 -9.79 11.76
CA MET A 61 -11.18 -9.18 12.94
C MET A 61 -11.68 -10.29 13.86
N HIS A 62 -11.37 -10.19 15.15
CA HIS A 62 -11.84 -11.15 16.13
C HIS A 62 -12.11 -10.43 17.43
N ASN A 63 -13.39 -10.33 17.79
CA ASN A 63 -13.88 -9.57 18.91
C ASN A 63 -14.58 -10.50 19.91
N TRP A 64 -14.37 -10.19 21.18
CA TRP A 64 -15.05 -10.82 22.30
C TRP A 64 -15.81 -9.79 23.11
N ALA A 65 -16.97 -10.16 23.60
CA ALA A 65 -17.74 -9.40 24.56
C ALA A 65 -18.16 -10.33 25.70
N PHE A 66 -17.91 -9.90 26.91
CA PHE A 66 -18.27 -10.59 28.14
C PHE A 66 -19.20 -9.70 28.94
N VAL A 67 -20.32 -10.23 29.39
CA VAL A 67 -21.24 -9.54 30.30
C VAL A 67 -21.35 -10.38 31.56
N PHE A 68 -20.93 -9.82 32.68
CA PHE A 68 -20.95 -10.47 33.99
C PHE A 68 -22.07 -9.87 34.82
N ASP A 69 -22.89 -10.70 35.43
CA ASP A 69 -23.96 -10.31 36.36
C ASP A 69 -24.93 -9.25 35.79
N GLY A 70 -25.06 -9.12 34.49
CA GLY A 70 -25.87 -8.10 33.85
C GLY A 70 -25.45 -6.63 34.14
N LYS A 71 -24.31 -6.43 34.79
CA LYS A 71 -23.83 -5.13 35.28
C LYS A 71 -22.45 -4.75 34.73
N ASN A 72 -21.61 -5.75 34.49
CA ASN A 72 -20.24 -5.54 34.07
C ASN A 72 -20.04 -6.02 32.64
N LYS A 73 -19.55 -5.16 31.78
CA LYS A 73 -19.24 -5.49 30.38
C LYS A 73 -17.77 -5.26 30.09
N LEU A 74 -17.13 -6.28 29.52
CA LEU A 74 -15.78 -6.21 28.99
C LEU A 74 -15.79 -6.56 27.52
N GLU A 75 -15.18 -5.74 26.67
CA GLU A 75 -15.05 -6.00 25.26
C GLU A 75 -13.59 -5.98 24.86
N PHE A 76 -13.17 -7.00 24.14
CA PHE A 76 -11.87 -7.09 23.52
C PHE A 76 -12.02 -7.13 22.01
N ARG A 77 -11.53 -6.10 21.34
CA ARG A 77 -11.64 -5.93 19.88
C ARG A 77 -10.27 -6.00 19.26
N ASN A 78 -10.15 -6.78 18.19
CA ASN A 78 -8.91 -6.96 17.45
C ASN A 78 -9.14 -6.77 15.97
N LEU A 79 -8.27 -6.02 15.35
CA LEU A 79 -8.24 -5.82 13.91
C LEU A 79 -6.81 -6.02 13.40
N PHE A 80 -6.64 -6.92 12.46
CA PHE A 80 -5.40 -7.20 11.78
C PHE A 80 -5.57 -6.95 10.28
N ASN A 81 -4.64 -6.24 9.66
CA ASN A 81 -4.58 -6.07 8.23
C ASN A 81 -3.16 -6.27 7.72
N MET A 82 -3.03 -6.98 6.62
CA MET A 82 -1.79 -7.15 5.89
C MET A 82 -2.04 -6.86 4.42
N LEU A 83 -1.14 -6.07 3.82
CA LEU A 83 -1.12 -5.76 2.39
C LEU A 83 0.26 -6.10 1.85
N GLY A 84 0.33 -7.01 0.90
CA GLY A 84 1.49 -7.26 0.05
C GLY A 84 1.23 -6.68 -1.33
N LYS A 85 2.14 -5.87 -1.84
CA LYS A 85 2.07 -5.28 -3.18
C LYS A 85 3.32 -5.59 -3.96
N ASN A 86 3.14 -6.24 -5.10
CA ASN A 86 4.20 -6.44 -6.09
C ASN A 86 3.87 -5.60 -7.32
N ARG A 87 4.82 -4.80 -7.80
CA ARG A 87 4.65 -3.94 -8.95
C ARG A 87 5.84 -4.05 -9.88
N LEU A 88 5.57 -4.30 -11.15
CA LEU A 88 6.50 -4.18 -12.25
C LEU A 88 6.10 -2.97 -13.08
N THR A 89 7.03 -2.08 -13.35
CA THR A 89 6.83 -0.95 -14.27
C THR A 89 7.90 -1.05 -15.36
N GLU A 90 7.44 -1.15 -16.58
CA GLU A 90 8.28 -1.08 -17.78
C GLU A 90 8.06 0.27 -18.44
N ARG A 91 9.13 1.03 -18.57
CA ARG A 91 9.16 2.37 -19.14
C ARG A 91 10.07 2.36 -20.36
N SER A 92 9.60 2.95 -21.43
CA SER A 92 10.42 3.15 -22.63
C SER A 92 10.14 4.52 -23.25
N GLY A 93 11.14 5.12 -23.87
CA GLY A 93 10.95 6.38 -24.56
C GLY A 93 12.20 7.26 -24.59
N GLU A 94 11.98 8.49 -24.92
CA GLU A 94 13.05 9.48 -25.17
C GLU A 94 13.31 10.36 -23.96
N ARG A 95 14.60 10.65 -23.73
CA ARG A 95 15.07 11.62 -22.76
C ARG A 95 15.98 12.63 -23.44
N ASN A 96 15.69 13.92 -23.26
CA ASN A 96 16.43 15.02 -23.85
C ASN A 96 16.87 16.03 -22.78
N VAL A 97 17.76 15.62 -21.88
CA VAL A 97 18.30 16.48 -20.81
C VAL A 97 19.72 16.96 -21.16
N SER A 98 20.57 16.08 -21.67
CA SER A 98 21.96 16.37 -22.07
C SER A 98 22.29 15.79 -23.45
N GLY A 99 21.30 15.81 -24.35
CA GLY A 99 21.29 15.17 -25.63
C GLY A 99 20.17 14.12 -25.71
N LEU A 100 19.69 13.88 -26.93
CA LEU A 100 18.61 12.92 -27.13
C LEU A 100 19.12 11.50 -26.90
N THR A 101 18.48 10.79 -25.98
CA THR A 101 18.79 9.40 -25.66
C THR A 101 17.49 8.60 -25.58
N TYR A 102 17.53 7.35 -26.05
CA TYR A 102 16.47 6.40 -25.81
C TYR A 102 16.74 5.64 -24.51
N ARG A 103 15.74 5.52 -23.65
CA ARG A 103 15.85 4.87 -22.34
C ARG A 103 14.77 3.80 -22.19
N GLU A 104 15.20 2.63 -21.74
CA GLU A 104 14.34 1.59 -21.24
C GLU A 104 14.62 1.39 -19.77
N GLU A 105 13.59 1.37 -18.96
CA GLU A 105 13.69 1.21 -17.53
C GLU A 105 12.70 0.17 -17.04
N THR A 106 13.18 -0.80 -16.29
CA THR A 106 12.33 -1.80 -15.63
C THR A 106 12.47 -1.64 -14.13
N GLU A 107 11.41 -1.21 -13.48
CA GLU A 107 11.32 -1.12 -12.02
C GLU A 107 10.51 -2.28 -11.48
N MET A 108 11.10 -3.04 -10.55
CA MET A 108 10.43 -4.04 -9.74
C MET A 108 10.37 -3.54 -8.30
N LEU A 109 9.18 -3.51 -7.73
CA LEU A 109 8.96 -3.05 -6.36
C LEU A 109 8.10 -4.06 -5.61
N TYR A 110 8.62 -4.58 -4.49
CA TYR A 110 7.82 -5.31 -3.52
C TYR A 110 7.69 -4.50 -2.23
N GLN A 111 6.46 -4.32 -1.78
CA GLN A 111 6.13 -3.61 -0.55
C GLN A 111 5.19 -4.44 0.30
N SER A 112 5.46 -4.52 1.58
CA SER A 112 4.56 -5.13 2.56
C SER A 112 4.19 -4.12 3.65
N ARG A 113 2.92 -4.12 4.03
CA ARG A 113 2.37 -3.32 5.13
C ARG A 113 1.56 -4.22 6.04
N LEU A 114 1.78 -4.06 7.33
CA LEU A 114 1.05 -4.76 8.37
C LEU A 114 0.53 -3.73 9.36
N SER A 115 -0.71 -3.88 9.78
CA SER A 115 -1.27 -3.10 10.88
C SER A 115 -2.08 -3.99 11.80
N TYR A 116 -1.95 -3.75 13.09
CA TYR A 116 -2.72 -4.37 14.14
C TYR A 116 -3.28 -3.29 15.06
N LEU A 117 -4.54 -3.43 15.43
CA LEU A 117 -5.22 -2.61 16.42
C LEU A 117 -5.91 -3.54 17.43
N GLY A 118 -5.54 -3.41 18.69
CA GLY A 118 -6.19 -4.04 19.82
C GLY A 118 -6.86 -2.99 20.71
N GLN A 119 -8.09 -3.24 21.13
CA GLN A 119 -8.84 -2.36 22.01
C GLN A 119 -9.51 -3.18 23.11
N LEU A 120 -9.35 -2.73 24.34
CA LEU A 120 -10.02 -3.28 25.50
C LEU A 120 -10.88 -2.18 26.13
N THR A 121 -12.17 -2.47 26.27
CA THR A 121 -13.16 -1.55 26.85
C THR A 121 -13.85 -2.21 28.03
N GLY A 122 -14.02 -1.48 29.10
CA GLY A 122 -14.81 -1.92 30.26
C GLY A 122 -15.88 -0.91 30.62
N ASN A 123 -17.09 -1.43 30.93
CA ASN A 123 -18.20 -0.68 31.46
C ASN A 123 -18.70 -1.40 32.70
N HIS A 124 -18.68 -0.74 33.84
CA HIS A 124 -19.01 -1.32 35.14
C HIS A 124 -20.01 -0.44 35.87
N PHE A 125 -21.08 -1.04 36.35
CA PHE A 125 -21.96 -0.39 37.32
C PHE A 125 -21.46 -0.68 38.73
N LEU A 126 -21.17 0.39 39.46
CA LEU A 126 -20.54 0.30 40.83
C LEU A 126 -21.56 0.01 41.91
N ASP A 127 -22.84 0.20 41.62
CA ASP A 127 -23.93 0.01 42.58
C ASP A 127 -25.08 -0.83 41.97
N GLU A 128 -25.88 -1.44 42.82
CA GLU A 128 -27.01 -2.25 42.43
C GLU A 128 -28.11 -1.47 41.72
N LYS A 129 -28.26 -0.20 42.05
CA LYS A 129 -29.26 0.70 41.46
C LYS A 129 -28.81 1.29 40.16
N LYS A 130 -27.58 0.96 39.68
CA LYS A 130 -26.97 1.46 38.43
C LYS A 130 -26.88 2.99 38.34
N LEU A 131 -26.77 3.65 39.50
CA LEU A 131 -26.66 5.11 39.58
C LEU A 131 -25.24 5.61 39.31
N HIS A 132 -24.22 4.78 39.58
CA HIS A 132 -22.83 5.09 39.31
C HIS A 132 -22.24 4.08 38.34
N SER A 133 -21.58 4.60 37.31
CA SER A 133 -20.91 3.76 36.31
C SER A 133 -19.47 4.21 36.07
N LEU A 134 -18.61 3.25 35.79
CA LEU A 134 -17.24 3.46 35.35
C LEU A 134 -17.08 2.91 33.98
N ALA A 135 -16.68 3.77 33.03
CA ALA A 135 -16.32 3.38 31.68
C ALA A 135 -14.86 3.71 31.41
N TRP A 136 -14.14 2.77 30.84
CA TRP A 136 -12.75 2.93 30.47
C TRP A 136 -12.43 2.27 29.14
N ASN A 137 -11.37 2.75 28.48
CA ASN A 137 -10.94 2.26 27.19
C ASN A 137 -9.41 2.27 27.14
N MET A 138 -8.82 1.16 26.69
CA MET A 138 -7.39 1.01 26.43
C MET A 138 -7.20 0.56 25.01
N GLY A 139 -6.22 1.15 24.29
CA GLY A 139 -5.91 0.81 22.93
C GLY A 139 -4.42 0.57 22.74
N TYR A 140 -4.10 -0.39 21.89
CA TYR A 140 -2.74 -0.65 21.41
C TYR A 140 -2.79 -0.75 19.88
N SER A 141 -1.87 -0.05 19.22
CA SER A 141 -1.72 -0.13 17.78
C SER A 141 -0.27 -0.37 17.39
N TYR A 142 -0.10 -1.19 16.36
CA TYR A 142 1.19 -1.45 15.76
C TYR A 142 1.05 -1.38 14.23
N ALA A 143 1.95 -0.65 13.58
CA ALA A 143 2.01 -0.57 12.13
C ALA A 143 3.46 -0.74 11.65
N TYR A 144 3.63 -1.54 10.64
CA TYR A 144 4.94 -1.82 10.05
C TYR A 144 4.84 -1.79 8.54
N ARG A 145 5.81 -1.13 7.90
CA ARG A 145 5.98 -1.10 6.44
C ARG A 145 7.41 -1.48 6.09
N THR A 146 7.55 -2.33 5.10
CA THR A 146 8.85 -2.71 4.55
C THR A 146 8.82 -2.73 3.02
N GLU A 147 9.94 -2.37 2.43
CA GLU A 147 10.22 -2.49 1.00
C GLU A 147 11.51 -3.31 0.85
N PRO A 148 11.43 -4.63 1.00
CA PRO A 148 12.62 -5.49 1.04
C PRO A 148 13.29 -5.65 -0.31
N ASP A 149 12.56 -5.41 -1.39
CA ASP A 149 13.09 -5.58 -2.74
C ASP A 149 12.59 -4.45 -3.66
N ARG A 150 13.53 -3.58 -4.03
CA ARG A 150 13.34 -2.58 -5.09
C ARG A 150 14.54 -2.67 -6.02
N ARG A 151 14.25 -2.99 -7.27
CA ARG A 151 15.28 -3.11 -8.32
C ARG A 151 14.90 -2.23 -9.49
N ILE A 152 15.88 -1.47 -9.98
CA ILE A 152 15.72 -0.65 -11.16
C ILE A 152 16.84 -1.06 -12.12
N VAL A 153 16.45 -1.50 -13.31
CA VAL A 153 17.36 -1.81 -14.41
C VAL A 153 17.15 -0.75 -15.48
N VAL A 154 18.22 -0.09 -15.89
CA VAL A 154 18.18 0.97 -16.91
C VAL A 154 19.08 0.60 -18.05
N ASN A 155 18.52 0.59 -19.26
CA ASN A 155 19.23 0.46 -20.51
C ASN A 155 19.11 1.80 -21.26
N GLN A 156 20.23 2.35 -21.70
CA GLN A 156 20.24 3.65 -22.36
C GLN A 156 21.17 3.64 -23.57
N ALA A 157 20.67 4.14 -24.70
CA ALA A 157 21.43 4.31 -25.93
C ALA A 157 21.43 5.79 -26.34
N GLY A 158 22.58 6.32 -26.76
CA GLY A 158 22.67 7.64 -27.40
C GLY A 158 22.05 7.57 -28.80
N MET A 159 21.17 8.50 -29.12
CA MET A 159 20.66 8.65 -30.48
C MET A 159 21.64 9.51 -31.29
N SER A 160 22.55 8.88 -32.02
CA SER A 160 23.23 9.48 -33.16
C SER A 160 22.71 8.78 -34.40
N ASP A 161 22.17 9.50 -35.34
CA ASP A 161 21.64 9.10 -36.69
C ASP A 161 21.49 7.56 -36.95
N GLY A 162 20.55 6.94 -36.27
CA GLY A 162 20.27 5.52 -36.37
C GLY A 162 20.49 4.81 -35.03
N VAL A 163 19.40 4.33 -34.42
CA VAL A 163 19.44 3.58 -33.17
C VAL A 163 20.14 2.24 -33.37
N ASP A 164 21.38 2.14 -32.95
CA ASP A 164 22.06 0.85 -32.84
C ASP A 164 21.78 0.28 -31.42
N VAL A 165 20.78 -0.58 -31.31
CA VAL A 165 20.34 -1.24 -30.07
C VAL A 165 21.43 -2.12 -29.44
N SER A 166 22.49 -2.42 -30.20
CA SER A 166 23.62 -3.25 -29.73
C SER A 166 24.54 -2.57 -28.71
N GLN A 167 24.36 -1.27 -28.48
CA GLN A 167 25.17 -0.48 -27.53
C GLN A 167 24.45 -0.08 -26.24
N LEU A 168 23.38 -0.76 -25.88
CA LEU A 168 22.69 -0.55 -24.60
C LEU A 168 23.62 -0.83 -23.42
N LYS A 169 23.94 0.19 -22.62
CA LYS A 169 24.67 0.02 -21.37
C LYS A 169 23.70 -0.31 -20.25
N VAL A 170 23.93 -1.42 -19.56
CA VAL A 170 23.21 -1.79 -18.36
C VAL A 170 23.80 -1.02 -17.18
N GLY A 171 23.03 -0.14 -16.57
CA GLY A 171 23.37 0.55 -15.33
C GLY A 171 22.44 0.08 -14.19
N ASN A 172 23.01 -0.33 -13.06
CA ASN A 172 22.25 -0.53 -11.82
C ASN A 172 22.29 0.78 -11.02
N GLU A 173 21.13 1.39 -10.80
CA GLU A 173 20.99 2.45 -9.80
C GLU A 173 20.39 1.81 -8.53
N SER A 174 21.18 1.78 -7.46
CA SER A 174 20.77 1.31 -6.12
C SER A 174 20.18 2.46 -5.30
#